data_cdecf01226c22f9a3fc260b660240697
#
_entry.id   cdecf01226c22f9a3fc260b660240697
#
_cell.length_a   1.000
_cell.length_b   1.000
_cell.length_c   1.000
_cell.angle_alpha   90.00
_cell.angle_beta   90.00
_cell.angle_gamma   90.00
#
_symmetry.space_group_name_H-M   'P 1'
#
loop_
_entity.id
_entity.type
_entity.pdbx_description
1 polymer ?
#
loop_
_entity_poly.entity_id
_entity_poly.type
_entity_poly.pdbx_seq_one_letter_code
_entity_poly.pdbx_strand_id
1 'polypeptide(L)'
;MEQARHYVCKSCSTPVPAGHKFCGRCGDSVPAEILNARTMFFSDMQNPAKAKLILIRGEGMDGLSFHLKAEQHIVGKNGQLVFPDDPFISPKHANFFYRDGRLVVRDEGSLNGVYLRVRGTIELSAGDQFLAGEQLFRLDVTPRASDSPDQDGTYFYSSPKHTSLFRISQILQGGMFGMVVCARTNALQIGREGGDLNFPTDLFMSGAHCRVEEGQGKFALTDLNSRNGTYIRLKTERELGHGDYLFIGRKLLRVELNTN
;
A
#
# COMPACT_ATOMS: atom_id res chain seq x y z
N MET A 1 -15.81 -29.38 -12.61
CA MET A 1 -17.09 -29.82 -12.01
C MET A 1 -16.80 -30.19 -10.56
N GLU A 2 -17.06 -29.29 -9.66
CA GLU A 2 -16.83 -29.51 -8.23
C GLU A 2 -18.00 -30.32 -7.67
N GLN A 3 -17.72 -31.53 -7.14
CA GLN A 3 -18.72 -32.43 -6.60
C GLN A 3 -19.41 -31.74 -5.41
N ALA A 4 -20.70 -31.47 -5.53
CA ALA A 4 -21.53 -30.99 -4.43
C ALA A 4 -21.40 -31.95 -3.25
N ARG A 5 -20.77 -31.53 -2.15
CA ARG A 5 -20.62 -32.31 -0.93
C ARG A 5 -22.02 -32.54 -0.34
N HIS A 6 -22.49 -33.79 -0.37
CA HIS A 6 -23.76 -34.17 0.23
C HIS A 6 -23.59 -34.22 1.76
N TYR A 7 -24.64 -33.77 2.49
CA TYR A 7 -24.74 -34.04 3.93
C TYR A 7 -25.03 -35.51 4.14
N VAL A 8 -24.29 -36.16 5.03
CA VAL A 8 -24.54 -37.55 5.42
C VAL A 8 -25.38 -37.55 6.68
N CYS A 9 -26.59 -38.12 6.60
CA CYS A 9 -27.49 -38.24 7.74
C CYS A 9 -26.86 -38.97 8.91
N LYS A 10 -26.87 -38.36 10.10
CA LYS A 10 -26.27 -38.94 11.31
C LYS A 10 -26.99 -40.18 11.79
N SER A 11 -28.30 -40.32 11.52
CA SER A 11 -29.12 -41.43 12.00
C SER A 11 -29.06 -42.67 11.11
N CYS A 12 -28.91 -42.54 9.80
CA CYS A 12 -28.94 -43.69 8.89
C CYS A 12 -27.79 -43.69 7.84
N SER A 13 -26.84 -42.78 7.96
CA SER A 13 -25.67 -42.63 7.07
C SER A 13 -26.00 -42.50 5.57
N THR A 14 -27.25 -42.13 5.23
CA THR A 14 -27.68 -41.93 3.87
C THR A 14 -27.26 -40.49 3.40
N PRO A 15 -26.70 -40.32 2.19
CA PRO A 15 -26.45 -39.01 1.63
C PRO A 15 -27.76 -38.24 1.41
N VAL A 16 -27.82 -37.03 1.93
CA VAL A 16 -28.99 -36.14 1.75
C VAL A 16 -28.61 -35.09 0.69
N PRO A 17 -29.38 -35.01 -0.41
CA PRO A 17 -29.11 -34.02 -1.43
C PRO A 17 -29.23 -32.61 -0.89
N ALA A 18 -28.51 -31.71 -1.54
CA ALA A 18 -28.49 -30.32 -1.17
C ALA A 18 -29.87 -29.65 -1.22
N GLY A 19 -30.20 -28.86 -0.19
CA GLY A 19 -31.47 -28.12 -0.09
C GLY A 19 -32.62 -28.89 0.56
N HIS A 20 -32.44 -30.16 0.88
CA HIS A 20 -33.45 -30.95 1.61
C HIS A 20 -33.38 -30.67 3.10
N LYS A 21 -34.53 -30.40 3.73
CA LYS A 21 -34.64 -30.19 5.18
C LYS A 21 -34.69 -31.48 5.99
N PHE A 22 -34.96 -32.61 5.33
CA PHE A 22 -35.11 -33.91 5.97
C PHE A 22 -34.41 -34.98 5.15
N CYS A 23 -33.93 -36.05 5.82
CA CYS A 23 -33.39 -37.22 5.17
C CYS A 23 -34.53 -38.01 4.49
N GLY A 24 -34.41 -38.24 3.18
CA GLY A 24 -35.43 -38.98 2.40
C GLY A 24 -35.59 -40.43 2.78
N ARG A 25 -34.66 -41.03 3.59
CA ARG A 25 -34.73 -42.43 4.00
C ARG A 25 -35.32 -42.63 5.39
N CYS A 26 -34.92 -41.81 6.38
CA CYS A 26 -35.34 -41.98 7.76
C CYS A 26 -36.16 -40.83 8.33
N GLY A 27 -36.35 -39.73 7.55
CA GLY A 27 -37.12 -38.60 8.00
C GLY A 27 -36.39 -37.67 8.99
N ASP A 28 -35.17 -37.97 9.37
CA ASP A 28 -34.43 -37.16 10.31
C ASP A 28 -34.11 -35.76 9.74
N SER A 29 -34.12 -34.73 10.59
CA SER A 29 -33.93 -33.34 10.17
C SER A 29 -32.46 -33.03 9.87
N VAL A 30 -32.24 -32.27 8.83
CA VAL A 30 -30.91 -31.70 8.53
C VAL A 30 -30.66 -30.52 9.50
N PRO A 31 -29.52 -30.49 10.22
CA PRO A 31 -29.22 -29.43 11.16
C PRO A 31 -29.31 -28.04 10.51
N ALA A 32 -29.92 -27.09 11.20
CA ALA A 32 -30.11 -25.71 10.70
C ALA A 32 -28.78 -25.03 10.33
N GLU A 33 -27.71 -25.37 11.02
CA GLU A 33 -26.34 -24.87 10.74
C GLU A 33 -25.85 -25.25 9.33
N ILE A 34 -26.21 -26.46 8.86
CA ILE A 34 -25.83 -26.93 7.51
C ILE A 34 -26.71 -26.28 6.45
N LEU A 35 -28.00 -26.06 6.74
CA LEU A 35 -28.91 -25.35 5.85
C LEU A 35 -28.53 -23.88 5.71
N ASN A 36 -28.20 -23.23 6.82
CA ASN A 36 -27.80 -21.84 6.86
C ASN A 36 -26.39 -21.61 6.23
N ALA A 37 -25.43 -22.48 6.50
CA ALA A 37 -24.08 -22.39 5.90
C ALA A 37 -24.15 -22.45 4.36
N ARG A 38 -25.08 -23.20 3.79
CA ARG A 38 -25.28 -23.26 2.34
C ARG A 38 -25.94 -21.99 1.77
N THR A 39 -26.93 -21.47 2.45
CA THR A 39 -27.60 -20.23 2.03
C THR A 39 -26.62 -19.07 2.04
N MET A 40 -25.74 -18.96 3.06
CA MET A 40 -24.69 -17.95 3.11
C MET A 40 -23.65 -18.12 1.99
N PHE A 41 -23.21 -19.35 1.71
CA PHE A 41 -22.25 -19.64 0.65
C PHE A 41 -22.76 -19.24 -0.75
N PHE A 42 -24.03 -19.52 -1.06
CA PHE A 42 -24.62 -19.14 -2.34
C PHE A 42 -24.87 -17.63 -2.44
N SER A 43 -25.27 -16.97 -1.36
CA SER A 43 -25.45 -15.51 -1.35
C SER A 43 -24.11 -14.78 -1.55
N ASP A 44 -23.04 -15.26 -0.93
CA ASP A 44 -21.69 -14.70 -1.10
C ASP A 44 -21.15 -14.90 -2.52
N MET A 45 -21.47 -16.03 -3.17
CA MET A 45 -21.11 -16.24 -4.58
C MET A 45 -21.94 -15.40 -5.56
N GLN A 46 -23.16 -15.05 -5.22
CA GLN A 46 -24.04 -14.25 -6.05
C GLN A 46 -23.86 -12.74 -5.82
N ASN A 47 -23.27 -12.34 -4.70
CA ASN A 47 -22.99 -10.94 -4.44
C ASN A 47 -21.80 -10.48 -5.30
N PRO A 48 -21.98 -9.56 -6.26
CA PRO A 48 -20.88 -9.06 -7.04
C PRO A 48 -19.87 -8.41 -6.09
N ALA A 49 -18.58 -8.70 -6.28
CA ALA A 49 -17.55 -8.03 -5.52
C ALA A 49 -17.68 -6.53 -5.71
N LYS A 50 -17.82 -5.77 -4.64
CA LYS A 50 -17.89 -4.29 -4.68
C LYS A 50 -16.61 -3.67 -5.21
N ALA A 51 -15.49 -4.37 -5.06
CA ALA A 51 -14.18 -3.95 -5.55
C ALA A 51 -13.30 -5.14 -5.94
N LYS A 52 -12.31 -4.87 -6.77
CA LYS A 52 -11.21 -5.80 -7.06
C LYS A 52 -9.87 -5.04 -7.08
N LEU A 53 -8.81 -5.75 -6.76
CA LEU A 53 -7.43 -5.30 -6.94
C LEU A 53 -6.86 -6.00 -8.18
N ILE A 54 -6.27 -5.23 -9.08
CA ILE A 54 -5.61 -5.77 -10.27
C ILE A 54 -4.11 -5.62 -10.06
N LEU A 55 -3.37 -6.71 -10.15
CA LEU A 55 -1.92 -6.70 -10.13
C LEU A 55 -1.40 -6.15 -11.46
N ILE A 56 -0.77 -4.99 -11.43
CA ILE A 56 -0.23 -4.30 -12.61
C ILE A 56 1.25 -4.65 -12.82
N ARG A 57 1.97 -4.85 -11.73
CA ARG A 57 3.39 -5.22 -11.75
C ARG A 57 3.67 -6.26 -10.67
N GLY A 58 4.17 -7.41 -11.08
CA GLY A 58 4.60 -8.48 -10.21
C GLY A 58 5.22 -9.61 -11.02
N GLU A 59 6.13 -10.36 -10.45
CA GLU A 59 6.85 -11.42 -11.16
C GLU A 59 5.88 -12.46 -11.71
N GLY A 60 5.70 -12.49 -13.06
CA GLY A 60 4.95 -13.51 -13.77
C GLY A 60 3.42 -13.54 -13.59
N MET A 61 2.83 -12.55 -12.92
CA MET A 61 1.40 -12.54 -12.58
C MET A 61 0.66 -11.25 -12.93
N ASP A 62 1.17 -10.50 -13.91
CA ASP A 62 0.55 -9.25 -14.35
C ASP A 62 -0.88 -9.47 -14.85
N GLY A 63 -1.80 -8.59 -14.45
CA GLY A 63 -3.22 -8.69 -14.80
C GLY A 63 -4.06 -9.61 -13.91
N LEU A 64 -3.47 -10.27 -12.92
CA LEU A 64 -4.23 -11.07 -11.95
C LEU A 64 -5.18 -10.19 -11.14
N SER A 65 -6.44 -10.63 -11.04
CA SER A 65 -7.49 -9.89 -10.33
C SER A 65 -7.88 -10.58 -9.04
N PHE A 66 -7.89 -9.83 -7.95
CA PHE A 66 -8.32 -10.28 -6.61
C PHE A 66 -9.66 -9.63 -6.27
N HIS A 67 -10.72 -10.41 -6.21
CA HIS A 67 -12.05 -9.91 -5.87
C HIS A 67 -12.22 -9.76 -4.36
N LEU A 68 -12.53 -8.54 -3.92
CA LEU A 68 -12.75 -8.20 -2.52
C LEU A 68 -14.22 -8.41 -2.16
N LYS A 69 -14.59 -9.64 -1.78
CA LYS A 69 -15.98 -10.05 -1.47
C LYS A 69 -16.30 -10.05 0.02
N ALA A 70 -15.33 -10.32 0.86
CA ALA A 70 -15.50 -10.35 2.32
C ALA A 70 -15.44 -8.94 2.91
N GLU A 71 -15.78 -8.82 4.18
CA GLU A 71 -15.69 -7.55 4.91
C GLU A 71 -14.24 -7.09 5.10
N GLN A 72 -13.30 -8.04 5.19
CA GLN A 72 -11.86 -7.79 5.37
C GLN A 72 -11.03 -8.73 4.51
N HIS A 73 -9.91 -8.22 4.01
CA HIS A 73 -8.95 -8.95 3.19
C HIS A 73 -7.53 -8.59 3.61
N ILE A 74 -6.89 -9.49 4.33
CA ILE A 74 -5.48 -9.34 4.71
C ILE A 74 -4.60 -9.71 3.51
N VAL A 75 -3.74 -8.78 3.14
CA VAL A 75 -2.66 -8.97 2.16
C VAL A 75 -1.36 -9.24 2.90
N GLY A 76 -0.63 -10.26 2.51
CA GLY A 76 0.62 -10.61 3.16
C GLY A 76 1.19 -11.93 2.70
N LYS A 77 2.18 -12.46 3.44
CA LYS A 77 2.64 -13.85 3.26
C LYS A 77 1.66 -14.86 3.85
N ASN A 78 0.87 -14.42 4.84
CA ASN A 78 -0.10 -15.24 5.58
C ASN A 78 -1.46 -14.53 5.63
N GLY A 79 -2.11 -14.37 4.48
CA GLY A 79 -3.39 -13.65 4.40
C GLY A 79 -4.36 -14.32 3.43
N GLN A 80 -5.42 -13.60 3.04
CA GLN A 80 -6.33 -14.04 1.98
C GLN A 80 -5.73 -13.73 0.59
N LEU A 81 -5.01 -12.62 0.47
CA LEU A 81 -4.23 -12.27 -0.72
C LEU A 81 -2.77 -12.54 -0.40
N VAL A 82 -2.25 -13.64 -0.94
CA VAL A 82 -0.95 -14.18 -0.56
C VAL A 82 0.09 -13.91 -1.63
N PHE A 83 1.21 -13.33 -1.22
CA PHE A 83 2.41 -13.11 -2.03
C PHE A 83 3.64 -13.69 -1.32
N PRO A 84 3.79 -15.02 -1.30
CA PRO A 84 4.80 -15.69 -0.49
C PRO A 84 6.23 -15.42 -0.96
N ASP A 85 6.39 -15.21 -2.28
CA ASP A 85 7.70 -15.05 -2.93
C ASP A 85 8.24 -13.62 -2.88
N ASP A 86 7.48 -12.65 -2.38
CA ASP A 86 7.94 -11.28 -2.24
C ASP A 86 8.63 -11.05 -0.89
N PRO A 87 9.97 -10.89 -0.86
CA PRO A 87 10.71 -10.73 0.39
C PRO A 87 10.38 -9.42 1.13
N PHE A 88 9.77 -8.45 0.45
CA PHE A 88 9.41 -7.14 1.01
C PHE A 88 7.99 -7.09 1.58
N ILE A 89 7.23 -8.18 1.50
CA ILE A 89 5.89 -8.28 2.08
C ILE A 89 5.97 -8.94 3.46
N SER A 90 5.39 -8.28 4.47
CA SER A 90 5.26 -8.82 5.84
C SER A 90 4.19 -9.92 5.90
N PRO A 91 4.18 -10.81 6.91
CA PRO A 91 3.17 -11.86 7.05
C PRO A 91 1.73 -11.32 7.01
N LYS A 92 1.46 -10.24 7.74
CA LYS A 92 0.28 -9.37 7.60
C LYS A 92 0.80 -8.00 7.21
N HIS A 93 0.54 -7.57 5.98
CA HIS A 93 1.12 -6.32 5.47
C HIS A 93 0.08 -5.21 5.40
N ALA A 94 -1.05 -5.49 4.77
CA ALA A 94 -2.14 -4.55 4.62
C ALA A 94 -3.49 -5.23 4.83
N ASN A 95 -4.49 -4.47 5.24
CA ASN A 95 -5.87 -4.89 5.33
C ASN A 95 -6.74 -3.99 4.45
N PHE A 96 -7.50 -4.61 3.54
CA PHE A 96 -8.54 -3.95 2.77
C PHE A 96 -9.88 -4.33 3.37
N PHE A 97 -10.69 -3.36 3.72
CA PHE A 97 -11.98 -3.59 4.35
C PHE A 97 -13.01 -2.55 3.92
N TYR A 98 -14.28 -2.85 4.15
CA TYR A 98 -15.36 -1.93 3.86
C TYR A 98 -15.80 -1.20 5.13
N ARG A 99 -15.95 0.13 5.02
CA ARG A 99 -16.57 0.99 6.03
C ARG A 99 -17.59 1.89 5.33
N ASP A 100 -18.84 1.85 5.78
CA ASP A 100 -19.94 2.62 5.20
C ASP A 100 -20.06 2.44 3.67
N GLY A 101 -19.82 1.22 3.19
CA GLY A 101 -19.86 0.87 1.77
C GLY A 101 -18.64 1.30 0.95
N ARG A 102 -17.66 1.96 1.55
CA ARG A 102 -16.42 2.43 0.91
C ARG A 102 -15.26 1.50 1.20
N LEU A 103 -14.41 1.30 0.21
CA LEU A 103 -13.19 0.50 0.36
C LEU A 103 -12.14 1.33 1.09
N VAL A 104 -11.57 0.76 2.14
CA VAL A 104 -10.52 1.38 2.95
C VAL A 104 -9.31 0.44 2.99
N VAL A 105 -8.11 1.01 2.98
CA VAL A 105 -6.85 0.29 3.21
C VAL A 105 -6.18 0.79 4.48
N ARG A 106 -5.58 -0.15 5.22
CA ARG A 106 -4.75 0.12 6.39
C ARG A 106 -3.48 -0.73 6.33
N ASP A 107 -2.36 -0.12 6.69
CA ASP A 107 -1.12 -0.86 6.97
C ASP A 107 -1.24 -1.61 8.30
N GLU A 108 -0.88 -2.88 8.33
CA GLU A 108 -0.98 -3.73 9.54
C GLU A 108 0.33 -3.77 10.35
N GLY A 109 1.05 -2.64 10.38
CA GLY A 109 2.35 -2.54 11.04
C GLY A 109 3.45 -3.23 10.26
N SER A 110 3.36 -3.19 8.93
CA SER A 110 4.34 -3.82 8.06
C SER A 110 5.69 -3.12 8.13
N LEU A 111 6.77 -3.86 7.87
CA LEU A 111 8.12 -3.28 7.85
C LEU A 111 8.27 -2.20 6.78
N ASN A 112 7.80 -2.51 5.57
CA ASN A 112 8.03 -1.64 4.42
C ASN A 112 6.92 -0.62 4.16
N GLY A 113 5.71 -0.79 4.71
CA GLY A 113 4.60 0.13 4.55
C GLY A 113 3.77 -0.08 3.28
N VAL A 114 2.62 0.55 3.26
CA VAL A 114 1.73 0.66 2.11
C VAL A 114 1.89 2.05 1.51
N TYR A 115 2.07 2.13 0.19
CA TYR A 115 2.24 3.39 -0.51
C TYR A 115 1.08 3.62 -1.48
N LEU A 116 0.50 4.82 -1.41
CA LEU A 116 -0.61 5.24 -2.28
C LEU A 116 -0.13 6.27 -3.29
N ARG A 117 -0.54 6.14 -4.55
CA ARG A 117 -0.20 7.10 -5.60
C ARG A 117 -0.73 8.49 -5.28
N VAL A 118 0.15 9.47 -5.37
CA VAL A 118 -0.19 10.89 -5.19
C VAL A 118 -1.02 11.37 -6.39
N ARG A 119 -2.12 12.08 -6.09
CA ARG A 119 -2.92 12.79 -7.09
C ARG A 119 -2.76 14.29 -6.86
N GLY A 120 -2.06 14.95 -7.79
CA GLY A 120 -1.77 16.39 -7.67
C GLY A 120 -0.74 16.68 -6.58
N THR A 121 -1.09 17.57 -5.65
CA THR A 121 -0.22 18.01 -4.55
C THR A 121 -0.76 17.53 -3.23
N ILE A 122 0.10 17.04 -2.35
CA ILE A 122 -0.23 16.60 -0.99
C ILE A 122 0.68 17.28 0.03
N GLU A 123 0.17 17.48 1.24
CA GLU A 123 0.97 17.97 2.36
C GLU A 123 1.87 16.87 2.91
N LEU A 124 3.13 17.20 3.19
CA LEU A 124 4.11 16.35 3.85
C LEU A 124 4.43 16.86 5.26
N SER A 125 4.85 15.95 6.12
CA SER A 125 5.45 16.24 7.42
C SER A 125 6.88 15.71 7.47
N ALA A 126 7.69 16.23 8.38
CA ALA A 126 9.02 15.67 8.64
C ALA A 126 8.93 14.19 9.03
N GLY A 127 9.78 13.38 8.43
CA GLY A 127 9.79 11.93 8.57
C GLY A 127 8.95 11.17 7.54
N ASP A 128 8.15 11.88 6.72
CA ASP A 128 7.36 11.23 5.67
C ASP A 128 8.22 10.60 4.60
N GLN A 129 7.80 9.42 4.17
CA GLN A 129 8.48 8.63 3.14
C GLN A 129 7.64 8.58 1.87
N PHE A 130 8.29 8.69 0.73
CA PHE A 130 7.65 8.60 -0.57
C PHE A 130 8.53 7.89 -1.60
N LEU A 131 7.89 7.25 -2.59
CA LEU A 131 8.55 6.56 -3.70
C LEU A 131 8.43 7.41 -4.97
N ALA A 132 9.52 7.52 -5.71
CA ALA A 132 9.56 8.04 -7.06
C ALA A 132 10.58 7.21 -7.88
N GLY A 133 10.14 6.69 -9.04
CA GLY A 133 10.91 5.68 -9.75
C GLY A 133 11.09 4.42 -8.91
N GLU A 134 12.34 3.96 -8.77
CA GLU A 134 12.73 2.86 -7.87
C GLU A 134 13.29 3.36 -6.52
N GLN A 135 13.27 4.68 -6.29
CA GLN A 135 13.92 5.28 -5.13
C GLN A 135 12.92 5.54 -4.01
N LEU A 136 13.35 5.25 -2.79
CA LEU A 136 12.64 5.59 -1.57
C LEU A 136 13.29 6.82 -0.93
N PHE A 137 12.48 7.81 -0.61
CA PHE A 137 12.90 9.08 -0.03
C PHE A 137 12.25 9.35 1.31
N ARG A 138 12.93 10.17 2.13
CA ARG A 138 12.40 10.73 3.36
C ARG A 138 12.60 12.23 3.38
N LEU A 139 11.56 12.96 3.78
CA LEU A 139 11.65 14.38 4.08
C LEU A 139 12.15 14.58 5.51
N ASP A 140 13.19 15.36 5.68
CA ASP A 140 13.70 15.77 6.99
C ASP A 140 13.85 17.29 7.06
N VAL A 141 13.61 17.87 8.23
CA VAL A 141 13.99 19.25 8.52
C VAL A 141 15.51 19.33 8.64
N THR A 142 16.11 20.38 8.10
CA THR A 142 17.56 20.56 8.20
C THR A 142 17.94 20.82 9.66
N PRO A 143 18.88 20.09 10.24
CA PRO A 143 19.35 20.34 11.60
C PRO A 143 19.97 21.73 11.71
N ARG A 144 19.67 22.43 12.79
CA ARG A 144 20.35 23.67 13.13
C ARG A 144 21.70 23.35 13.74
N ALA A 145 22.76 23.94 13.16
CA ALA A 145 24.09 23.85 13.74
C ALA A 145 24.17 24.67 15.04
N SER A 146 24.83 24.13 16.05
CA SER A 146 25.23 24.92 17.21
C SER A 146 26.42 25.81 16.85
N ASP A 147 26.35 27.08 17.25
CA ASP A 147 27.42 28.07 17.05
C ASP A 147 28.17 28.33 18.38
N SER A 148 27.95 27.51 19.39
CA SER A 148 28.59 27.66 20.68
C SER A 148 30.00 27.09 20.63
N PRO A 149 30.99 27.80 21.25
CA PRO A 149 32.31 27.26 21.46
C PRO A 149 32.28 26.12 22.48
N ASP A 150 33.30 25.27 22.47
CA ASP A 150 33.54 24.33 23.54
C ASP A 150 33.97 25.04 24.86
N GLN A 151 34.13 24.28 25.96
CA GLN A 151 34.42 24.79 27.28
C GLN A 151 35.69 25.65 27.35
N ASP A 152 36.67 25.38 26.48
CA ASP A 152 37.92 26.14 26.36
C ASP A 152 37.86 27.35 25.42
N GLY A 153 36.68 27.65 24.83
CA GLY A 153 36.46 28.73 23.88
C GLY A 153 36.75 28.39 22.43
N THR A 154 37.11 27.12 22.11
CA THR A 154 37.42 26.69 20.75
C THR A 154 36.13 26.41 19.98
N TYR A 155 36.04 26.92 18.76
CA TYR A 155 34.95 26.61 17.83
C TYR A 155 35.27 25.40 16.98
N PHE A 156 34.26 24.56 16.73
CA PHE A 156 34.38 23.48 15.75
C PHE A 156 34.55 24.05 14.34
N TYR A 157 35.66 23.71 13.67
CA TYR A 157 35.89 24.11 12.29
C TYR A 157 35.00 23.33 11.34
N SER A 158 34.18 24.01 10.53
CA SER A 158 33.21 23.40 9.61
C SER A 158 33.13 24.16 8.30
N SER A 159 32.48 23.55 7.31
CA SER A 159 32.12 24.22 6.06
C SER A 159 31.19 25.42 6.33
N PRO A 160 31.19 26.45 5.46
CA PRO A 160 30.27 27.57 5.56
C PRO A 160 28.81 27.10 5.65
N LYS A 161 28.04 27.76 6.50
CA LYS A 161 26.62 27.43 6.67
C LYS A 161 25.83 27.82 5.42
N HIS A 162 25.01 26.93 4.99
CA HIS A 162 23.95 27.21 4.03
C HIS A 162 22.60 27.16 4.75
N THR A 163 21.78 28.19 4.56
CA THR A 163 20.41 28.19 5.02
C THR A 163 19.63 27.21 4.15
N SER A 164 19.12 26.15 4.76
CA SER A 164 18.23 25.18 4.12
C SER A 164 17.08 24.90 5.06
N LEU A 165 15.86 24.90 4.52
CA LEU A 165 14.65 24.66 5.30
C LEU A 165 14.42 23.18 5.51
N PHE A 166 14.76 22.35 4.52
CA PHE A 166 14.57 20.91 4.53
C PHE A 166 15.61 20.18 3.69
N ARG A 167 15.68 18.89 3.88
CA ARG A 167 16.49 18.00 3.06
C ARG A 167 15.69 16.76 2.67
N ILE A 168 16.06 16.17 1.55
CA ILE A 168 15.56 14.88 1.10
C ILE A 168 16.69 13.86 1.24
N SER A 169 16.40 12.79 1.94
CA SER A 169 17.33 11.67 2.17
C SER A 169 16.83 10.46 1.38
N GLN A 170 17.67 9.89 0.51
CA GLN A 170 17.43 8.59 -0.10
C GLN A 170 17.59 7.50 0.97
N ILE A 171 16.66 6.55 1.01
CA ILE A 171 16.71 5.40 1.91
C ILE A 171 17.15 4.18 1.10
N LEU A 172 18.26 3.59 1.49
CA LEU A 172 18.82 2.36 0.92
C LEU A 172 18.27 1.13 1.63
N GLN A 173 18.52 -0.03 1.05
CA GLN A 173 18.22 -1.31 1.68
C GLN A 173 18.81 -1.38 3.10
N GLY A 174 18.05 -1.90 4.05
CA GLY A 174 18.44 -1.93 5.46
C GLY A 174 18.18 -0.62 6.22
N GLY A 175 17.56 0.39 5.56
CA GLY A 175 17.17 1.66 6.21
C GLY A 175 18.29 2.68 6.32
N MET A 176 19.45 2.42 5.72
CA MET A 176 20.58 3.36 5.70
C MET A 176 20.29 4.54 4.77
N PHE A 177 20.89 5.69 5.04
CA PHE A 177 20.82 6.84 4.14
C PHE A 177 21.84 6.71 3.02
N GLY A 178 21.38 6.93 1.80
CA GLY A 178 22.19 7.13 0.62
C GLY A 178 22.48 8.61 0.40
N MET A 179 22.08 9.14 -0.77
CA MET A 179 22.22 10.55 -1.09
C MET A 179 21.34 11.40 -0.19
N VAL A 180 21.90 12.51 0.32
CA VAL A 180 21.17 13.51 1.11
C VAL A 180 21.38 14.85 0.45
N VAL A 181 20.31 15.51 0.03
CA VAL A 181 20.35 16.82 -0.61
C VAL A 181 19.53 17.80 0.21
N CYS A 182 20.18 18.90 0.61
CA CYS A 182 19.53 20.02 1.26
C CYS A 182 18.94 20.96 0.20
N ALA A 183 17.70 21.38 0.38
CA ALA A 183 17.06 22.34 -0.51
C ALA A 183 17.83 23.67 -0.48
N ARG A 184 18.22 24.17 -1.65
CA ARG A 184 18.93 25.47 -1.78
C ARG A 184 17.98 26.65 -1.83
N THR A 185 16.74 26.39 -2.17
CA THR A 185 15.62 27.33 -2.21
C THR A 185 14.47 26.76 -1.40
N ASN A 186 13.28 27.30 -1.53
CA ASN A 186 12.08 26.73 -0.95
C ASN A 186 11.56 25.48 -1.68
N ALA A 187 12.23 25.03 -2.76
CA ALA A 187 11.85 23.86 -3.54
C ALA A 187 13.06 22.95 -3.83
N LEU A 188 12.78 21.63 -3.98
CA LEU A 188 13.73 20.64 -4.42
C LEU A 188 13.05 19.71 -5.42
N GLN A 189 13.60 19.64 -6.63
CA GLN A 189 13.10 18.81 -7.71
C GLN A 189 13.89 17.49 -7.78
N ILE A 190 13.14 16.39 -7.94
CA ILE A 190 13.69 15.04 -8.10
C ILE A 190 13.34 14.55 -9.50
N GLY A 191 14.30 13.95 -10.18
CA GLY A 191 14.09 13.38 -11.50
C GLY A 191 15.23 12.53 -11.98
N ARG A 192 15.11 12.06 -13.22
CA ARG A 192 16.20 11.35 -13.86
C ARG A 192 17.34 12.31 -14.23
N GLU A 193 16.99 13.55 -14.59
CA GLU A 193 17.93 14.59 -15.01
C GLU A 193 17.36 16.00 -14.77
N GLY A 194 18.21 17.01 -14.72
CA GLY A 194 17.79 18.42 -14.65
C GLY A 194 17.19 18.89 -13.33
N GLY A 195 17.18 18.07 -12.29
CA GLY A 195 16.72 18.42 -10.96
C GLY A 195 17.85 18.63 -9.95
N ASP A 196 17.49 18.92 -8.70
CA ASP A 196 18.43 19.03 -7.58
C ASP A 196 18.96 17.65 -7.16
N LEU A 197 18.14 16.62 -7.32
CA LEU A 197 18.45 15.22 -7.00
C LEU A 197 18.13 14.35 -8.21
N ASN A 198 19.17 13.78 -8.83
CA ASN A 198 19.06 13.10 -10.11
C ASN A 198 19.47 11.63 -10.03
N PHE A 199 18.71 10.77 -10.74
CA PHE A 199 18.91 9.32 -10.86
C PHE A 199 18.93 8.91 -12.34
N PRO A 200 20.03 9.16 -13.06
CA PRO A 200 20.10 8.99 -14.53
C PRO A 200 19.96 7.53 -14.98
N THR A 201 20.24 6.58 -14.12
CA THR A 201 20.14 5.13 -14.40
C THR A 201 18.80 4.51 -14.03
N ASP A 202 17.91 5.25 -13.34
CA ASP A 202 16.60 4.76 -12.94
C ASP A 202 15.62 4.89 -14.11
N LEU A 203 15.29 3.75 -14.74
CA LEU A 203 14.42 3.69 -15.91
C LEU A 203 12.94 4.01 -15.59
N PHE A 204 12.54 3.97 -14.31
CA PHE A 204 11.20 4.30 -13.86
C PHE A 204 11.07 5.75 -13.40
N MET A 205 12.19 6.47 -13.28
CA MET A 205 12.23 7.89 -12.98
C MET A 205 11.99 8.72 -14.25
N SER A 206 11.03 9.63 -14.25
CA SER A 206 10.85 10.61 -15.33
C SER A 206 11.93 11.69 -15.27
N GLY A 207 12.21 12.41 -16.36
CA GLY A 207 13.18 13.52 -16.41
C GLY A 207 12.95 14.50 -15.25
N ALA A 208 11.78 15.14 -15.20
CA ALA A 208 11.23 15.79 -14.01
C ALA A 208 10.15 14.88 -13.43
N HIS A 209 10.34 14.34 -12.22
CA HIS A 209 9.43 13.34 -11.66
C HIS A 209 8.50 13.92 -10.61
N CYS A 210 9.07 14.50 -9.57
CA CYS A 210 8.32 15.14 -8.50
C CYS A 210 9.08 16.32 -7.91
N ARG A 211 8.38 17.12 -7.12
CA ARG A 211 8.94 18.29 -6.44
C ARG A 211 8.41 18.35 -5.02
N VAL A 212 9.32 18.66 -4.09
CA VAL A 212 8.99 19.01 -2.71
C VAL A 212 9.19 20.51 -2.53
N GLU A 213 8.21 21.17 -1.95
CA GLU A 213 8.23 22.61 -1.70
C GLU A 213 7.92 22.92 -0.25
N GLU A 214 8.59 23.93 0.28
CA GLU A 214 8.25 24.53 1.57
C GLU A 214 7.55 25.87 1.33
N GLY A 215 6.44 26.11 2.03
CA GLY A 215 5.73 27.36 2.05
C GLY A 215 5.00 27.55 3.37
N GLN A 216 5.24 28.68 4.03
CA GLN A 216 4.60 29.05 5.30
C GLN A 216 4.78 27.99 6.42
N GLY A 217 5.95 27.35 6.46
CA GLY A 217 6.27 26.31 7.45
C GLY A 217 5.65 24.95 7.15
N LYS A 218 5.03 24.77 5.99
CA LYS A 218 4.44 23.51 5.52
C LYS A 218 5.19 22.97 4.32
N PHE A 219 5.24 21.66 4.21
CA PHE A 219 5.85 20.99 3.07
C PHE A 219 4.78 20.38 2.17
N ALA A 220 5.01 20.43 0.88
CA ALA A 220 4.13 19.84 -0.13
C ALA A 220 4.91 18.98 -1.12
N LEU A 221 4.36 17.83 -1.49
CA LEU A 221 4.87 16.94 -2.54
C LEU A 221 3.94 17.00 -3.74
N THR A 222 4.48 17.33 -4.89
CA THR A 222 3.75 17.40 -6.17
C THR A 222 4.37 16.42 -7.16
N ASP A 223 3.56 15.54 -7.73
CA ASP A 223 3.94 14.73 -8.89
C ASP A 223 3.91 15.61 -10.15
N LEU A 224 5.00 15.65 -10.90
CA LEU A 224 5.15 16.49 -12.10
C LEU A 224 4.67 15.77 -13.38
N ASN A 225 3.51 15.11 -13.32
CA ASN A 225 2.96 14.25 -14.37
C ASN A 225 3.94 13.16 -14.79
N SER A 226 4.56 12.54 -13.80
CA SER A 226 5.50 11.46 -14.04
C SER A 226 4.80 10.23 -14.65
N ARG A 227 5.51 9.50 -15.50
CA ARG A 227 4.96 8.32 -16.19
C ARG A 227 4.48 7.24 -15.22
N ASN A 228 5.26 6.96 -14.18
CA ASN A 228 4.99 5.88 -13.24
C ASN A 228 4.32 6.35 -11.95
N GLY A 229 4.27 7.66 -11.70
CA GLY A 229 3.67 8.27 -10.51
C GLY A 229 4.61 8.33 -9.31
N THR A 230 4.25 9.19 -8.39
CA THR A 230 4.86 9.33 -7.07
C THR A 230 3.92 8.74 -6.03
N TYR A 231 4.46 8.06 -5.00
CA TYR A 231 3.66 7.35 -4.01
C TYR A 231 4.05 7.75 -2.60
N ILE A 232 3.07 8.03 -1.75
CA ILE A 232 3.27 8.39 -0.34
C ILE A 232 3.01 7.20 0.58
N ARG A 233 3.87 6.98 1.58
CA ARG A 233 3.65 5.99 2.63
C ARG A 233 2.43 6.37 3.47
N LEU A 234 1.51 5.44 3.66
CA LEU A 234 0.35 5.65 4.52
C LEU A 234 0.76 5.64 6.00
N LYS A 235 0.31 6.62 6.75
CA LYS A 235 0.45 6.69 8.21
C LYS A 235 -0.81 6.22 8.93
N THR A 236 -1.94 6.37 8.28
CA THR A 236 -3.25 6.03 8.78
C THR A 236 -4.03 5.31 7.70
N GLU A 237 -5.15 4.72 8.05
CA GLU A 237 -6.06 4.16 7.06
C GLU A 237 -6.52 5.21 6.04
N ARG A 238 -6.78 4.75 4.82
CA ARG A 238 -7.18 5.60 3.71
C ARG A 238 -8.31 4.99 2.91
N GLU A 239 -9.33 5.79 2.64
CA GLU A 239 -10.37 5.44 1.68
C GLU A 239 -9.79 5.41 0.27
N LEU A 240 -10.19 4.41 -0.52
CA LEU A 240 -9.71 4.18 -1.87
C LEU A 240 -10.79 4.48 -2.90
N GLY A 241 -10.39 5.16 -3.95
CA GLY A 241 -11.20 5.44 -5.13
C GLY A 241 -10.93 4.48 -6.29
N HIS A 242 -11.85 4.47 -7.26
CA HIS A 242 -11.63 3.77 -8.53
C HIS A 242 -10.39 4.33 -9.23
N GLY A 243 -9.53 3.44 -9.70
CA GLY A 243 -8.28 3.79 -10.38
C GLY A 243 -7.15 4.25 -9.44
N ASP A 244 -7.27 4.07 -8.14
CA ASP A 244 -6.13 4.26 -7.23
C ASP A 244 -5.08 3.17 -7.42
N TYR A 245 -3.82 3.54 -7.23
CA TYR A 245 -2.68 2.64 -7.32
C TYR A 245 -1.97 2.57 -5.98
N LEU A 246 -1.60 1.35 -5.58
CA LEU A 246 -0.87 1.10 -4.34
C LEU A 246 0.34 0.21 -4.59
N PHE A 247 1.45 0.52 -3.91
CA PHE A 247 2.56 -0.42 -3.73
C PHE A 247 2.45 -1.12 -2.37
N ILE A 248 2.56 -2.45 -2.41
CA ILE A 248 2.69 -3.34 -1.25
C ILE A 248 3.85 -4.28 -1.55
N GLY A 249 4.98 -4.11 -0.86
CA GLY A 249 6.23 -4.74 -1.25
C GLY A 249 6.64 -4.32 -2.67
N ARG A 250 6.87 -5.28 -3.56
CA ARG A 250 7.14 -5.04 -5.00
C ARG A 250 5.88 -5.05 -5.86
N LYS A 251 4.71 -5.30 -5.29
CA LYS A 251 3.47 -5.45 -6.04
C LYS A 251 2.81 -4.09 -6.23
N LEU A 252 2.56 -3.72 -7.50
CA LEU A 252 1.76 -2.57 -7.86
C LEU A 252 0.33 -3.03 -8.13
N LEU A 253 -0.60 -2.57 -7.33
CA LEU A 253 -2.02 -2.91 -7.40
C LEU A 253 -2.84 -1.71 -7.85
N ARG A 254 -3.80 -1.94 -8.73
CA ARG A 254 -4.81 -0.95 -9.12
C ARG A 254 -6.17 -1.34 -8.53
N VAL A 255 -6.85 -0.36 -7.95
CA VAL A 255 -8.19 -0.51 -7.40
C VAL A 255 -9.22 -0.32 -8.51
N GLU A 256 -10.14 -1.27 -8.64
CA GLU A 256 -11.35 -1.10 -9.44
C GLU A 256 -12.58 -1.28 -8.55
N LEU A 257 -13.39 -0.22 -8.46
CA LEU A 257 -14.68 -0.25 -7.79
C LEU A 257 -15.75 -0.56 -8.82
N ASN A 258 -16.61 -1.52 -8.51
CA ASN A 258 -17.80 -1.75 -9.31
C ASN A 258 -18.83 -0.65 -8.94
N THR A 259 -19.02 0.30 -9.81
CA THR A 259 -20.15 1.22 -9.77
C THR A 259 -21.39 0.45 -10.20
N ASN A 260 -22.31 0.23 -9.26
CA ASN A 260 -23.69 -0.16 -9.60
C ASN A 260 -24.40 1.02 -10.24
#